data_c378408e3541d122339c6e4e6675825d
#
_entry.id   c378408e3541d122339c6e4e6675825d
#
_cell.length_a   1.000
_cell.length_b   1.000
_cell.length_c   1.000
_cell.angle_alpha   90.00
_cell.angle_beta   90.00
_cell.angle_gamma   90.00
#
_symmetry.space_group_name_H-M   'P 1'
#
loop_
_entity.id
_entity.type
_entity.pdbx_description
1 polymer ?
#
loop_
_entity_poly.entity_id
_entity_poly.type
_entity_poly.pdbx_seq_one_letter_code
_entity_poly.pdbx_strand_id
1 'polypeptide(L)'
;MVERYARVEMSSKWTQEARYAAWLEVEKAAVKAWNKLGLIPDEDCEKIVKNAKFSVERIEEIEAITKHDLIAFNTSVCESLGAESRWFHYGMTSSDAVDTGVALQMRDSLEIIIKDVQMLLESIKKRAIEHKYTLMVGRSHGIHGEPITFGLTLAVWYDEVKRHLKNLEETMEVIAVGQISGAMGNFAHAPLELEEYAMAELGLKPEPCSNQVIHRDRYARLATTLALLASSVEKFAVQVRHLQRTEVYEAEEYFAAGQKGSSAMPHKRNPILTENITGLARMIRAYVTPALENVALWHERDISHSSTERFWLPDAFITTDFMLHRMNSVIANLTVMPENMMKNLNLTGGLVFSQRVLLELPLQGVSREDAYKIVQRNAMKVWQEIQQGKATTNEKGESLYLQYLLADEELRKSLSEEKIRECFNFDYYTKNVEKIFNRVFN
;
A
#
# COMPACT_ATOMS: atom_id res chain seq x y z
N MET A 1 -11.27 15.66 5.32
CA MET A 1 -11.70 14.43 4.60
C MET A 1 -12.51 14.82 3.37
N VAL A 2 -12.28 14.17 2.22
CA VAL A 2 -13.02 14.40 0.98
C VAL A 2 -13.92 13.17 0.75
N GLU A 3 -15.24 13.35 0.84
CA GLU A 3 -16.22 12.25 0.73
C GLU A 3 -16.06 11.40 -0.54
N ARG A 4 -15.67 12.04 -1.66
CA ARG A 4 -15.41 11.36 -2.94
C ARG A 4 -14.34 10.27 -2.84
N TYR A 5 -13.43 10.35 -1.87
CA TYR A 5 -12.30 9.45 -1.67
C TYR A 5 -12.41 8.68 -0.34
N ALA A 6 -13.63 8.49 0.12
CA ALA A 6 -13.92 7.78 1.36
C ALA A 6 -14.84 6.59 1.10
N ARG A 7 -14.49 5.44 1.67
CA ARG A 7 -15.38 4.28 1.78
C ARG A 7 -16.03 4.31 3.16
N VAL A 8 -17.32 3.92 3.22
CA VAL A 8 -18.08 3.99 4.46
C VAL A 8 -17.47 3.13 5.57
N GLU A 9 -16.92 1.96 5.22
CA GLU A 9 -16.27 1.04 6.17
C GLU A 9 -15.15 1.71 6.96
N MET A 10 -14.35 2.54 6.28
CA MET A 10 -13.25 3.26 6.92
C MET A 10 -13.70 4.60 7.50
N SER A 11 -14.45 5.39 6.76
CA SER A 11 -14.84 6.74 7.21
C SER A 11 -15.72 6.72 8.45
N SER A 12 -16.55 5.68 8.64
CA SER A 12 -17.35 5.50 9.84
C SER A 12 -16.53 5.36 11.13
N LYS A 13 -15.26 4.91 11.02
CA LYS A 13 -14.35 4.79 12.17
C LYS A 13 -13.82 6.14 12.67
N TRP A 14 -13.92 7.20 11.85
CA TRP A 14 -13.33 8.51 12.11
C TRP A 14 -14.35 9.65 12.22
N THR A 15 -15.63 9.32 12.45
CA THR A 15 -16.67 10.31 12.78
C THR A 15 -16.51 10.81 14.22
N GLN A 16 -17.12 11.94 14.55
CA GLN A 16 -17.18 12.41 15.93
C GLN A 16 -17.84 11.38 16.85
N GLU A 17 -18.94 10.78 16.39
CA GLU A 17 -19.63 9.71 17.10
C GLU A 17 -18.69 8.52 17.40
N ALA A 18 -17.93 8.04 16.41
CA ALA A 18 -16.98 6.95 16.60
C ALA A 18 -15.87 7.31 17.60
N ARG A 19 -15.40 8.56 17.58
CA ARG A 19 -14.41 9.06 18.54
C ARG A 19 -14.94 9.03 19.96
N TYR A 20 -16.14 9.57 20.20
CA TYR A 20 -16.73 9.57 21.53
C TYR A 20 -17.15 8.18 21.99
N ALA A 21 -17.57 7.31 21.06
CA ALA A 21 -17.81 5.90 21.37
C ALA A 21 -16.51 5.18 21.83
N ALA A 22 -15.39 5.44 21.20
CA ALA A 22 -14.09 4.90 21.62
C ALA A 22 -13.70 5.40 23.03
N TRP A 23 -13.90 6.69 23.33
CA TRP A 23 -13.66 7.21 24.68
C TRP A 23 -14.58 6.56 25.72
N LEU A 24 -15.86 6.37 25.38
CA LEU A 24 -16.80 5.70 26.29
C LEU A 24 -16.39 4.26 26.60
N GLU A 25 -15.88 3.52 25.60
CA GLU A 25 -15.40 2.16 25.83
C GLU A 25 -14.18 2.15 26.76
N VAL A 26 -13.24 3.11 26.63
CA VAL A 26 -12.11 3.25 27.54
C VAL A 26 -12.57 3.54 28.96
N GLU A 27 -13.49 4.48 29.14
CA GLU A 27 -14.05 4.83 30.46
C GLU A 27 -14.78 3.65 31.10
N LYS A 28 -15.58 2.89 30.34
CA LYS A 28 -16.22 1.67 30.84
C LYS A 28 -15.22 0.59 31.21
N ALA A 29 -14.14 0.43 30.44
CA ALA A 29 -13.08 -0.52 30.76
C ALA A 29 -12.36 -0.15 32.06
N ALA A 30 -12.10 1.15 32.27
CA ALA A 30 -11.52 1.64 33.53
C ALA A 30 -12.45 1.40 34.74
N VAL A 31 -13.77 1.65 34.59
CA VAL A 31 -14.76 1.37 35.64
C VAL A 31 -14.79 -0.12 36.00
N LYS A 32 -14.81 -1.01 34.99
CA LYS A 32 -14.73 -2.47 35.20
C LYS A 32 -13.44 -2.88 35.90
N ALA A 33 -12.32 -2.28 35.52
CA ALA A 33 -11.02 -2.56 36.15
C ALA A 33 -11.00 -2.10 37.62
N TRP A 34 -11.51 -0.93 37.94
CA TRP A 34 -11.69 -0.47 39.33
C TRP A 34 -12.64 -1.35 40.15
N ASN A 35 -13.73 -1.84 39.52
CA ASN A 35 -14.62 -2.80 40.18
C ASN A 35 -13.88 -4.11 40.48
N LYS A 36 -13.12 -4.65 39.55
CA LYS A 36 -12.30 -5.86 39.74
C LYS A 36 -11.26 -5.69 40.84
N LEU A 37 -10.76 -4.47 41.04
CA LEU A 37 -9.86 -4.11 42.15
C LEU A 37 -10.57 -3.87 43.50
N GLY A 38 -11.90 -3.94 43.50
CA GLY A 38 -12.71 -3.80 44.72
C GLY A 38 -12.97 -2.36 45.17
N LEU A 39 -12.64 -1.34 44.36
CA LEU A 39 -12.91 0.07 44.63
C LEU A 39 -14.35 0.46 44.32
N ILE A 40 -14.81 0.12 43.12
CA ILE A 40 -16.16 0.43 42.65
C ILE A 40 -17.08 -0.73 43.00
N PRO A 41 -18.23 -0.47 43.72
CA PRO A 41 -19.22 -1.50 43.98
C PRO A 41 -19.83 -2.10 42.71
N ASP A 42 -20.20 -3.39 42.75
CA ASP A 42 -20.77 -4.10 41.60
C ASP A 42 -22.02 -3.39 41.05
N GLU A 43 -22.91 -2.95 41.92
CA GLU A 43 -24.15 -2.24 41.53
C GLU A 43 -23.86 -0.93 40.76
N ASP A 44 -22.86 -0.15 41.20
CA ASP A 44 -22.47 1.10 40.56
C ASP A 44 -21.80 0.81 39.19
N CYS A 45 -20.92 -0.20 39.15
CA CYS A 45 -20.27 -0.65 37.90
C CYS A 45 -21.32 -1.08 36.86
N GLU A 46 -22.25 -1.95 37.23
CA GLU A 46 -23.32 -2.41 36.35
C GLU A 46 -24.17 -1.26 35.80
N LYS A 47 -24.53 -0.29 36.66
CA LYS A 47 -25.28 0.90 36.27
C LYS A 47 -24.53 1.74 35.25
N ILE A 48 -23.25 2.01 35.46
CA ILE A 48 -22.42 2.79 34.54
C ILE A 48 -22.30 2.06 33.21
N VAL A 49 -21.89 0.81 33.19
CA VAL A 49 -21.69 0.03 31.97
C VAL A 49 -22.95 -0.04 31.12
N LYS A 50 -24.15 -0.17 31.76
CA LYS A 50 -25.44 -0.28 31.08
C LYS A 50 -25.99 1.05 30.62
N ASN A 51 -25.90 2.11 31.43
CA ASN A 51 -26.63 3.34 31.23
C ASN A 51 -25.80 4.49 30.66
N ALA A 52 -24.45 4.45 30.78
CA ALA A 52 -23.60 5.50 30.28
C ALA A 52 -23.77 5.67 28.76
N LYS A 53 -24.17 6.86 28.35
CA LYS A 53 -24.38 7.27 26.96
C LYS A 53 -24.06 8.75 26.81
N PHE A 54 -23.75 9.16 25.59
CA PHE A 54 -23.47 10.55 25.24
C PHE A 54 -24.39 11.03 24.10
N SER A 55 -24.45 12.34 23.89
CA SER A 55 -24.99 12.98 22.69
C SER A 55 -23.92 13.93 22.14
N VAL A 56 -23.64 13.85 20.83
CA VAL A 56 -22.67 14.73 20.16
C VAL A 56 -23.08 16.18 20.29
N GLU A 57 -24.36 16.48 20.08
CA GLU A 57 -24.92 17.83 20.18
C GLU A 57 -24.76 18.39 21.60
N ARG A 58 -25.02 17.54 22.62
CA ARG A 58 -24.86 17.96 24.01
C ARG A 58 -23.42 18.21 24.40
N ILE A 59 -22.48 17.40 23.88
CA ILE A 59 -21.05 17.60 24.06
C ILE A 59 -20.64 18.96 23.46
N GLU A 60 -21.07 19.28 22.24
CA GLU A 60 -20.77 20.54 21.56
C GLU A 60 -21.29 21.76 22.34
N GLU A 61 -22.52 21.68 22.89
CA GLU A 61 -23.09 22.73 23.74
C GLU A 61 -22.22 22.98 24.99
N ILE A 62 -21.80 21.90 25.67
CA ILE A 62 -20.97 22.01 26.88
C ILE A 62 -19.59 22.50 26.54
N GLU A 63 -18.97 22.00 25.46
CA GLU A 63 -17.64 22.40 25.00
C GLU A 63 -17.60 23.88 24.60
N ALA A 64 -18.66 24.42 24.04
CA ALA A 64 -18.78 25.84 23.73
C ALA A 64 -18.56 26.74 24.97
N ILE A 65 -18.85 26.23 26.17
CA ILE A 65 -18.68 26.91 27.46
C ILE A 65 -17.32 26.53 28.10
N THR A 66 -17.06 25.23 28.25
CA THR A 66 -15.91 24.70 28.99
C THR A 66 -14.59 24.82 28.23
N LYS A 67 -14.64 24.94 26.90
CA LYS A 67 -13.48 24.96 25.98
C LYS A 67 -12.56 23.75 26.14
N HIS A 68 -13.14 22.61 26.55
CA HIS A 68 -12.40 21.36 26.77
C HIS A 68 -13.25 20.17 26.36
N ASP A 69 -12.87 19.46 25.31
CA ASP A 69 -13.65 18.38 24.68
C ASP A 69 -13.89 17.19 25.61
N LEU A 70 -12.89 16.66 26.32
CA LEU A 70 -13.09 15.53 27.21
C LEU A 70 -13.92 15.91 28.45
N ILE A 71 -13.75 17.12 29.02
CA ILE A 71 -14.62 17.55 30.12
C ILE A 71 -16.07 17.65 29.64
N ALA A 72 -16.30 18.16 28.44
CA ALA A 72 -17.63 18.22 27.86
C ALA A 72 -18.23 16.82 27.63
N PHE A 73 -17.44 15.89 27.12
CA PHE A 73 -17.83 14.49 26.97
C PHE A 73 -18.18 13.85 28.33
N ASN A 74 -17.31 13.96 29.34
CA ASN A 74 -17.55 13.39 30.68
C ASN A 74 -18.81 13.97 31.30
N THR A 75 -19.04 15.29 31.18
CA THR A 75 -20.23 15.94 31.68
C THR A 75 -21.50 15.41 30.99
N SER A 76 -21.48 15.30 29.66
CA SER A 76 -22.61 14.74 28.89
C SER A 76 -22.94 13.29 29.31
N VAL A 77 -21.90 12.45 29.52
CA VAL A 77 -22.11 11.08 29.99
C VAL A 77 -22.68 11.06 31.41
N CYS A 78 -22.11 11.87 32.31
CA CYS A 78 -22.59 11.94 33.72
C CYS A 78 -24.03 12.40 33.82
N GLU A 79 -24.55 13.24 32.92
CA GLU A 79 -25.97 13.61 32.85
C GLU A 79 -26.88 12.40 32.59
N SER A 80 -26.39 11.30 32.05
CA SER A 80 -27.14 10.06 31.83
C SER A 80 -27.10 9.08 33.01
N LEU A 81 -26.34 9.40 34.06
CA LEU A 81 -26.10 8.56 35.25
C LEU A 81 -26.66 9.21 36.49
N GLY A 82 -26.77 8.40 37.55
CA GLY A 82 -27.16 8.86 38.88
C GLY A 82 -25.96 9.12 39.80
N ALA A 83 -26.04 8.72 41.05
CA ALA A 83 -24.99 8.92 42.05
C ALA A 83 -23.70 8.15 41.70
N GLU A 84 -23.78 7.11 40.90
CA GLU A 84 -22.68 6.32 40.40
C GLU A 84 -21.76 7.12 39.47
N SER A 85 -22.21 8.24 38.91
CA SER A 85 -21.40 9.13 38.05
C SER A 85 -20.12 9.61 38.71
N ARG A 86 -20.03 9.60 40.07
CA ARG A 86 -18.81 9.93 40.83
C ARG A 86 -17.59 9.03 40.50
N TRP A 87 -17.84 7.86 39.91
CA TRP A 87 -16.81 6.91 39.53
C TRP A 87 -16.32 7.06 38.07
N PHE A 88 -17.08 7.85 37.28
CA PHE A 88 -16.69 8.08 35.87
C PHE A 88 -15.43 8.93 35.80
N HIS A 89 -14.44 8.53 35.02
CA HIS A 89 -13.12 9.18 34.89
C HIS A 89 -12.28 9.20 36.20
N TYR A 90 -12.55 8.28 37.12
CA TYR A 90 -11.90 8.27 38.42
C TYR A 90 -10.41 7.88 38.32
N GLY A 91 -9.51 8.76 38.77
CA GLY A 91 -8.04 8.55 38.78
C GLY A 91 -7.36 8.72 37.43
N MET A 92 -8.11 9.08 36.40
CA MET A 92 -7.61 9.24 35.03
C MET A 92 -7.26 10.70 34.68
N THR A 93 -6.50 10.85 33.61
CA THR A 93 -6.33 12.14 32.91
C THR A 93 -6.96 12.08 31.51
N SER A 94 -7.19 13.24 30.89
CA SER A 94 -7.80 13.29 29.56
C SER A 94 -7.11 12.41 28.53
N SER A 95 -5.79 12.35 28.56
CA SER A 95 -5.02 11.56 27.59
C SER A 95 -5.18 10.05 27.76
N ASP A 96 -5.48 9.55 28.97
CA ASP A 96 -5.78 8.14 29.18
C ASP A 96 -6.98 7.70 28.34
N ALA A 97 -8.05 8.52 28.29
CA ALA A 97 -9.22 8.23 27.47
C ALA A 97 -8.98 8.56 25.98
N VAL A 98 -8.34 9.69 25.67
CA VAL A 98 -8.13 10.18 24.30
C VAL A 98 -7.16 9.31 23.54
N ASP A 99 -5.96 9.06 24.06
CA ASP A 99 -4.91 8.30 23.37
C ASP A 99 -5.30 6.82 23.25
N THR A 100 -5.86 6.23 24.30
CA THR A 100 -6.34 4.84 24.27
C THR A 100 -7.53 4.69 23.31
N GLY A 101 -8.43 5.68 23.27
CA GLY A 101 -9.52 5.71 22.30
C GLY A 101 -9.01 5.82 20.84
N VAL A 102 -8.00 6.65 20.59
CA VAL A 102 -7.34 6.72 19.27
C VAL A 102 -6.63 5.41 18.94
N ALA A 103 -6.01 4.73 19.92
CA ALA A 103 -5.40 3.41 19.69
C ALA A 103 -6.43 2.37 19.22
N LEU A 104 -7.66 2.38 19.79
CA LEU A 104 -8.75 1.54 19.30
C LEU A 104 -9.12 1.87 17.86
N GLN A 105 -9.27 3.16 17.51
CA GLN A 105 -9.60 3.59 16.15
C GLN A 105 -8.49 3.23 15.16
N MET A 106 -7.21 3.40 15.54
CA MET A 106 -6.05 3.02 14.70
C MET A 106 -5.99 1.52 14.47
N ARG A 107 -6.18 0.71 15.52
CA ARG A 107 -6.22 -0.76 15.43
C ARG A 107 -7.29 -1.22 14.47
N ASP A 108 -8.54 -0.80 14.69
CA ASP A 108 -9.68 -1.19 13.85
C ASP A 108 -9.51 -0.74 12.40
N SER A 109 -8.93 0.44 12.18
CA SER A 109 -8.67 0.96 10.84
C SER A 109 -7.53 0.20 10.16
N LEU A 110 -6.47 -0.16 10.89
CA LEU A 110 -5.35 -0.92 10.32
C LEU A 110 -5.77 -2.35 9.97
N GLU A 111 -6.71 -2.95 10.69
CA GLU A 111 -7.31 -4.23 10.31
C GLU A 111 -8.01 -4.17 8.94
N ILE A 112 -8.69 -3.06 8.63
CA ILE A 112 -9.31 -2.84 7.31
C ILE A 112 -8.21 -2.75 6.24
N ILE A 113 -7.15 -1.95 6.47
CA ILE A 113 -6.02 -1.83 5.55
C ILE A 113 -5.34 -3.18 5.30
N ILE A 114 -5.13 -3.99 6.34
CA ILE A 114 -4.56 -5.35 6.21
C ILE A 114 -5.43 -6.23 5.32
N LYS A 115 -6.74 -6.21 5.50
CA LYS A 115 -7.69 -6.95 4.64
C LYS A 115 -7.65 -6.47 3.18
N ASP A 116 -7.56 -5.15 2.96
CA ASP A 116 -7.45 -4.60 1.61
C ASP A 116 -6.13 -5.01 0.92
N VAL A 117 -5.02 -5.05 1.66
CA VAL A 117 -3.73 -5.55 1.15
C VAL A 117 -3.79 -7.04 0.84
N GLN A 118 -4.45 -7.85 1.67
CA GLN A 118 -4.67 -9.27 1.39
C GLN A 118 -5.50 -9.49 0.12
N MET A 119 -6.58 -8.70 -0.08
CA MET A 119 -7.37 -8.74 -1.32
C MET A 119 -6.54 -8.34 -2.54
N LEU A 120 -5.69 -7.32 -2.42
CA LEU A 120 -4.78 -6.90 -3.49
C LEU A 120 -3.78 -8.01 -3.84
N LEU A 121 -3.21 -8.69 -2.85
CA LEU A 121 -2.33 -9.86 -3.04
C LEU A 121 -3.02 -10.96 -3.84
N GLU A 122 -4.25 -11.32 -3.48
CA GLU A 122 -5.01 -12.35 -4.20
C GLU A 122 -5.28 -11.96 -5.66
N SER A 123 -5.63 -10.71 -5.91
CA SER A 123 -5.84 -10.22 -7.28
C SER A 123 -4.55 -10.24 -8.10
N ILE A 124 -3.43 -9.78 -7.54
CA ILE A 124 -2.12 -9.82 -8.23
C ILE A 124 -1.72 -11.27 -8.50
N LYS A 125 -1.86 -12.17 -7.52
CA LYS A 125 -1.53 -13.60 -7.66
C LYS A 125 -2.34 -14.25 -8.78
N LYS A 126 -3.66 -14.03 -8.79
CA LYS A 126 -4.56 -14.55 -9.83
C LYS A 126 -4.10 -14.10 -11.23
N ARG A 127 -3.85 -12.81 -11.39
CA ARG A 127 -3.42 -12.24 -12.68
C ARG A 127 -2.01 -12.69 -13.07
N ALA A 128 -1.10 -12.83 -12.11
CA ALA A 128 0.24 -13.34 -12.36
C ALA A 128 0.20 -14.79 -12.90
N ILE A 129 -0.63 -15.64 -12.32
CA ILE A 129 -0.82 -17.03 -12.76
C ILE A 129 -1.44 -17.07 -14.16
N GLU A 130 -2.47 -16.26 -14.42
CA GLU A 130 -3.12 -16.15 -15.73
C GLU A 130 -2.14 -15.78 -16.84
N HIS A 131 -1.23 -14.83 -16.56
CA HIS A 131 -0.26 -14.32 -17.52
C HIS A 131 1.16 -14.88 -17.33
N LYS A 132 1.29 -16.03 -16.67
CA LYS A 132 2.58 -16.66 -16.33
C LYS A 132 3.52 -16.76 -17.51
N TYR A 133 3.01 -17.10 -18.68
CA TYR A 133 3.76 -17.27 -19.92
C TYR A 133 3.40 -16.26 -21.02
N THR A 134 2.64 -15.21 -20.71
CA THR A 134 2.36 -14.13 -21.65
C THR A 134 3.64 -13.35 -21.89
N LEU A 135 4.25 -13.54 -23.06
CA LEU A 135 5.49 -12.88 -23.44
C LEU A 135 5.31 -11.37 -23.63
N MET A 136 6.25 -10.60 -23.14
CA MET A 136 6.37 -9.17 -23.38
C MET A 136 7.85 -8.76 -23.42
N VAL A 137 8.14 -7.57 -23.92
CA VAL A 137 9.48 -7.01 -23.85
C VAL A 137 9.75 -6.40 -22.48
N GLY A 138 10.85 -6.81 -21.85
CA GLY A 138 11.38 -6.13 -20.66
C GLY A 138 11.97 -4.79 -21.05
N ARG A 139 11.69 -3.74 -20.28
CA ARG A 139 12.21 -2.39 -20.50
C ARG A 139 13.04 -1.93 -19.32
N SER A 140 14.24 -1.47 -19.59
CA SER A 140 15.05 -0.69 -18.66
C SER A 140 15.38 0.66 -19.30
N HIS A 141 15.42 1.73 -18.50
CA HIS A 141 15.59 3.11 -19.01
C HIS A 141 14.54 3.53 -20.07
N GLY A 142 13.37 2.83 -20.12
CA GLY A 142 12.36 3.02 -21.16
C GLY A 142 12.68 2.34 -22.51
N ILE A 143 13.83 1.65 -22.63
CA ILE A 143 14.30 1.01 -23.86
C ILE A 143 14.06 -0.51 -23.79
N HIS A 144 13.80 -1.11 -24.95
CA HIS A 144 13.62 -2.55 -25.09
C HIS A 144 14.92 -3.30 -24.72
N GLY A 145 14.81 -4.19 -23.76
CA GLY A 145 15.84 -5.13 -23.36
C GLY A 145 15.55 -6.53 -23.90
N GLU A 146 15.41 -7.50 -23.00
CA GLU A 146 15.18 -8.90 -23.32
C GLU A 146 13.69 -9.31 -23.15
N PRO A 147 13.28 -10.45 -23.72
CA PRO A 147 11.97 -11.04 -23.45
C PRO A 147 11.78 -11.38 -21.97
N ILE A 148 10.62 -11.04 -21.44
CA ILE A 148 10.13 -11.45 -20.11
C ILE A 148 8.68 -11.94 -20.25
N THR A 149 8.03 -12.28 -19.14
CA THR A 149 6.59 -12.51 -19.11
C THR A 149 5.86 -11.46 -18.27
N PHE A 150 4.63 -11.13 -18.64
CA PHE A 150 3.80 -10.22 -17.85
C PHE A 150 3.51 -10.80 -16.45
N GLY A 151 3.39 -12.13 -16.34
CA GLY A 151 3.28 -12.80 -15.06
C GLY A 151 4.48 -12.57 -14.14
N LEU A 152 5.71 -12.51 -14.66
CA LEU A 152 6.90 -12.17 -13.87
C LEU A 152 6.85 -10.73 -13.35
N THR A 153 6.35 -9.78 -14.15
CA THR A 153 6.14 -8.40 -13.71
C THR A 153 5.19 -8.36 -12.51
N LEU A 154 4.06 -9.08 -12.59
CA LEU A 154 3.10 -9.16 -11.51
C LEU A 154 3.63 -9.93 -10.29
N ALA A 155 4.47 -10.94 -10.48
CA ALA A 155 5.13 -11.66 -9.38
C ALA A 155 6.06 -10.74 -8.57
N VAL A 156 6.74 -9.78 -9.21
CA VAL A 156 7.53 -8.75 -8.51
C VAL A 156 6.62 -7.87 -7.63
N TRP A 157 5.45 -7.46 -8.14
CA TRP A 157 4.50 -6.67 -7.35
C TRP A 157 3.95 -7.46 -6.17
N TYR A 158 3.62 -8.73 -6.38
CA TYR A 158 3.13 -9.62 -5.32
C TYR A 158 4.13 -9.71 -4.16
N ASP A 159 5.39 -10.00 -4.46
CA ASP A 159 6.44 -10.12 -3.45
C ASP A 159 6.67 -8.81 -2.68
N GLU A 160 6.57 -7.68 -3.36
CA GLU A 160 6.65 -6.35 -2.73
C GLU A 160 5.46 -6.09 -1.80
N VAL A 161 4.23 -6.37 -2.23
CA VAL A 161 3.02 -6.21 -1.39
C VAL A 161 3.03 -7.18 -0.20
N LYS A 162 3.58 -8.39 -0.38
CA LYS A 162 3.77 -9.36 0.72
C LYS A 162 4.67 -8.79 1.84
N ARG A 163 5.72 -8.04 1.48
CA ARG A 163 6.54 -7.33 2.48
C ARG A 163 5.77 -6.22 3.18
N HIS A 164 4.90 -5.50 2.46
CA HIS A 164 4.04 -4.48 3.07
C HIS A 164 3.03 -5.07 4.05
N LEU A 165 2.44 -6.23 3.74
CA LEU A 165 1.56 -6.94 4.66
C LEU A 165 2.28 -7.21 5.99
N LYS A 166 3.49 -7.76 5.94
CA LYS A 166 4.30 -7.99 7.13
C LYS A 166 4.59 -6.70 7.91
N ASN A 167 4.96 -5.62 7.21
CA ASN A 167 5.21 -4.33 7.85
C ASN A 167 3.96 -3.76 8.56
N LEU A 168 2.77 -3.98 7.99
CA LEU A 168 1.50 -3.57 8.60
C LEU A 168 1.20 -4.40 9.85
N GLU A 169 1.41 -5.72 9.81
CA GLU A 169 1.26 -6.62 10.97
C GLU A 169 2.20 -6.21 12.10
N GLU A 170 3.47 -5.96 11.81
CA GLU A 170 4.44 -5.44 12.77
C GLU A 170 4.05 -4.05 13.32
N THR A 171 3.48 -3.18 12.47
CA THR A 171 3.00 -1.86 12.88
C THR A 171 1.77 -1.97 13.78
N MET A 172 0.89 -2.95 13.54
CA MET A 172 -0.24 -3.25 14.42
C MET A 172 0.23 -3.51 15.86
N GLU A 173 1.28 -4.31 16.06
CA GLU A 173 1.86 -4.58 17.38
C GLU A 173 2.40 -3.31 18.07
N VAL A 174 2.84 -2.33 17.27
CA VAL A 174 3.39 -1.05 17.78
C VAL A 174 2.30 -0.08 18.20
N ILE A 175 1.17 -0.02 17.46
CA ILE A 175 0.11 0.97 17.70
C ILE A 175 -1.04 0.48 18.57
N ALA A 176 -1.21 -0.85 18.74
CA ALA A 176 -2.28 -1.43 19.54
C ALA A 176 -1.91 -1.44 21.05
N VAL A 177 -1.56 -0.27 21.56
CA VAL A 177 -1.24 -0.04 22.97
C VAL A 177 -2.11 1.07 23.53
N GLY A 178 -2.46 0.96 24.82
CA GLY A 178 -3.19 1.99 25.53
C GLY A 178 -2.57 2.28 26.87
N GLN A 179 -3.02 3.35 27.53
CA GLN A 179 -2.56 3.76 28.85
C GLN A 179 -3.72 4.14 29.76
N ILE A 180 -3.57 3.88 31.05
CA ILE A 180 -4.31 4.51 32.16
C ILE A 180 -3.31 4.77 33.28
N SER A 181 -2.41 5.73 33.06
CA SER A 181 -1.27 6.00 33.91
C SER A 181 -1.34 7.33 34.66
N GLY A 182 -2.41 8.09 34.42
CA GLY A 182 -2.64 9.38 35.07
C GLY A 182 -1.87 10.55 34.45
N ALA A 183 -1.96 11.71 35.09
CA ALA A 183 -1.53 12.99 34.53
C ALA A 183 -0.03 13.07 34.15
N MET A 184 0.83 12.26 34.75
CA MET A 184 2.28 12.28 34.52
C MET A 184 2.88 10.90 34.20
N GLY A 185 2.04 9.89 33.97
CA GLY A 185 2.49 8.53 33.67
C GLY A 185 3.13 7.78 34.83
N ASN A 186 2.98 8.27 36.05
CA ASN A 186 3.63 7.71 37.24
C ASN A 186 2.69 6.88 38.15
N PHE A 187 1.47 6.64 37.70
CA PHE A 187 0.46 5.86 38.41
C PHE A 187 0.18 6.35 39.85
N ALA A 188 0.30 7.66 40.10
CA ALA A 188 0.16 8.23 41.44
C ALA A 188 -1.22 7.99 42.10
N HIS A 189 -2.26 7.84 41.28
CA HIS A 189 -3.64 7.71 41.74
C HIS A 189 -4.31 6.40 41.30
N ALA A 190 -3.60 5.53 40.61
CA ALA A 190 -4.09 4.26 40.11
C ALA A 190 -2.99 3.18 40.21
N PRO A 191 -3.31 1.94 40.59
CA PRO A 191 -2.35 0.84 40.54
C PRO A 191 -2.09 0.39 39.10
N LEU A 192 -0.94 -0.22 38.83
CA LEU A 192 -0.59 -0.77 37.49
C LEU A 192 -1.62 -1.77 36.99
N GLU A 193 -2.17 -2.57 37.89
CA GLU A 193 -3.18 -3.58 37.60
C GLU A 193 -4.46 -2.98 36.98
N LEU A 194 -4.76 -1.70 37.26
CA LEU A 194 -5.89 -1.00 36.64
C LEU A 194 -5.73 -0.93 35.13
N GLU A 195 -4.54 -0.50 34.68
CA GLU A 195 -4.23 -0.42 33.26
C GLU A 195 -4.22 -1.81 32.62
N GLU A 196 -3.58 -2.79 33.25
CA GLU A 196 -3.51 -4.17 32.74
C GLU A 196 -4.93 -4.75 32.51
N TYR A 197 -5.84 -4.56 33.47
CA TYR A 197 -7.22 -5.06 33.35
C TYR A 197 -8.02 -4.31 32.29
N ALA A 198 -7.88 -2.99 32.25
CA ALA A 198 -8.58 -2.19 31.23
C ALA A 198 -8.08 -2.48 29.81
N MET A 199 -6.78 -2.62 29.61
CA MET A 199 -6.21 -2.96 28.30
C MET A 199 -6.61 -4.37 27.86
N ALA A 200 -6.63 -5.35 28.75
CA ALA A 200 -7.12 -6.69 28.46
C ALA A 200 -8.59 -6.68 28.01
N GLU A 201 -9.44 -5.89 28.65
CA GLU A 201 -10.87 -5.72 28.27
C GLU A 201 -11.00 -5.09 26.86
N LEU A 202 -10.12 -4.14 26.52
CA LEU A 202 -10.13 -3.43 25.24
C LEU A 202 -9.41 -4.20 24.10
N GLY A 203 -8.73 -5.31 24.40
CA GLY A 203 -7.92 -6.03 23.43
C GLY A 203 -6.70 -5.22 22.96
N LEU A 204 -6.14 -4.40 23.86
CA LEU A 204 -4.90 -3.66 23.69
C LEU A 204 -3.82 -4.21 24.63
N LYS A 205 -2.56 -3.83 24.36
CA LYS A 205 -1.46 -4.03 25.32
C LYS A 205 -1.29 -2.77 26.17
N PRO A 206 -0.93 -2.88 27.44
CA PRO A 206 -0.56 -1.71 28.23
C PRO A 206 0.74 -1.10 27.68
N GLU A 207 0.84 0.23 27.68
CA GLU A 207 2.07 0.94 27.36
C GLU A 207 3.11 0.68 28.47
N PRO A 208 4.27 0.09 28.16
CA PRO A 208 5.22 -0.28 29.22
C PRO A 208 5.70 0.88 30.07
N CYS A 209 5.78 2.08 29.47
CA CYS A 209 6.16 3.30 30.17
C CYS A 209 5.67 4.50 29.36
N SER A 210 4.74 5.25 29.90
CA SER A 210 4.24 6.50 29.32
C SER A 210 4.64 7.71 30.18
N ASN A 211 4.40 8.90 29.64
CA ASN A 211 4.25 10.12 30.43
C ASN A 211 2.76 10.50 30.45
N GLN A 212 2.39 11.75 30.19
CA GLN A 212 0.96 12.10 30.07
C GLN A 212 0.30 11.47 28.83
N VAL A 213 1.09 11.06 27.83
CA VAL A 213 0.61 10.56 26.52
C VAL A 213 1.37 9.30 26.11
N ILE A 214 0.77 8.51 25.22
CA ILE A 214 1.49 7.48 24.47
C ILE A 214 2.51 8.15 23.53
N HIS A 215 3.71 7.58 23.40
CA HIS A 215 4.77 8.17 22.62
C HIS A 215 4.46 8.22 21.12
N ARG A 216 4.76 9.36 20.48
CA ARG A 216 4.38 9.67 19.09
C ARG A 216 5.28 9.03 18.04
N ASP A 217 6.40 8.41 18.41
CA ASP A 217 7.18 7.56 17.51
C ASP A 217 6.34 6.37 16.98
N ARG A 218 5.38 5.86 17.75
CA ARG A 218 4.39 4.85 17.33
C ARG A 218 3.51 5.37 16.20
N TYR A 219 3.03 6.59 16.31
CA TYR A 219 2.25 7.28 15.30
C TYR A 219 3.08 7.57 14.03
N ALA A 220 4.33 8.00 14.21
CA ALA A 220 5.26 8.21 13.11
C ALA A 220 5.59 6.89 12.38
N ARG A 221 5.73 5.77 13.12
CA ARG A 221 5.85 4.43 12.52
C ARG A 221 4.65 4.09 11.63
N LEU A 222 3.43 4.34 12.10
CA LEU A 222 2.22 4.14 11.31
C LEU A 222 2.24 4.99 10.03
N ALA A 223 2.48 6.29 10.15
CA ALA A 223 2.51 7.21 9.01
C ALA A 223 3.54 6.80 7.96
N THR A 224 4.75 6.40 8.37
CA THR A 224 5.82 5.95 7.47
C THR A 224 5.48 4.61 6.82
N THR A 225 4.84 3.69 7.52
CA THR A 225 4.39 2.41 6.97
C THR A 225 3.33 2.61 5.88
N LEU A 226 2.32 3.45 6.14
CA LEU A 226 1.29 3.78 5.14
C LEU A 226 1.87 4.52 3.93
N ALA A 227 2.81 5.44 4.13
CA ALA A 227 3.48 6.17 3.06
C ALA A 227 4.34 5.28 2.17
N LEU A 228 5.03 4.30 2.74
CA LEU A 228 5.81 3.32 1.99
C LEU A 228 4.91 2.40 1.15
N LEU A 229 3.82 1.92 1.72
CA LEU A 229 2.78 1.16 0.99
C LEU A 229 2.22 1.97 -0.18
N ALA A 230 1.82 3.22 0.08
CA ALA A 230 1.29 4.13 -0.92
C ALA A 230 2.28 4.37 -2.08
N SER A 231 3.58 4.44 -1.78
CA SER A 231 4.63 4.62 -2.80
C SER A 231 4.76 3.40 -3.72
N SER A 232 4.62 2.19 -3.19
CA SER A 232 4.61 0.97 -4.01
C SER A 232 3.34 0.88 -4.88
N VAL A 233 2.18 1.20 -4.32
CA VAL A 233 0.92 1.21 -5.08
C VAL A 233 0.96 2.28 -6.19
N GLU A 234 1.56 3.45 -5.93
CA GLU A 234 1.81 4.46 -6.97
C GLU A 234 2.72 3.92 -8.09
N LYS A 235 3.81 3.21 -7.74
CA LYS A 235 4.68 2.59 -8.73
C LYS A 235 3.91 1.64 -9.66
N PHE A 236 3.02 0.81 -9.12
CA PHE A 236 2.18 -0.08 -9.93
C PHE A 236 1.22 0.70 -10.83
N ALA A 237 0.59 1.75 -10.29
CA ALA A 237 -0.28 2.63 -11.05
C ALA A 237 0.47 3.31 -12.21
N VAL A 238 1.67 3.81 -11.98
CA VAL A 238 2.54 4.40 -13.01
C VAL A 238 2.88 3.38 -14.09
N GLN A 239 3.19 2.13 -13.70
CA GLN A 239 3.49 1.08 -14.67
C GLN A 239 2.27 0.73 -15.54
N VAL A 240 1.06 0.64 -14.97
CA VAL A 240 -0.18 0.45 -15.74
C VAL A 240 -0.36 1.61 -16.74
N ARG A 241 -0.16 2.85 -16.32
CA ARG A 241 -0.24 4.03 -17.21
C ARG A 241 0.77 3.97 -18.35
N HIS A 242 1.99 3.50 -18.10
CA HIS A 242 2.98 3.29 -19.15
C HIS A 242 2.55 2.21 -20.15
N LEU A 243 1.92 1.12 -19.69
CA LEU A 243 1.41 0.07 -20.56
C LEU A 243 0.21 0.55 -21.41
N GLN A 244 -0.57 1.50 -20.91
CA GLN A 244 -1.76 2.05 -21.60
C GLN A 244 -1.43 3.16 -22.61
N ARG A 245 -0.20 3.67 -22.66
CA ARG A 245 0.17 4.70 -23.61
C ARG A 245 -0.11 4.25 -25.04
N THR A 246 -0.55 5.17 -25.88
CA THR A 246 -0.94 4.91 -27.28
C THR A 246 0.13 4.13 -28.06
N GLU A 247 1.41 4.47 -27.85
CA GLU A 247 2.56 3.86 -28.55
C GLU A 247 2.92 2.48 -28.01
N VAL A 248 2.49 2.13 -26.78
CA VAL A 248 2.76 0.86 -26.11
C VAL A 248 1.56 -0.07 -26.18
N TYR A 249 0.44 0.33 -25.63
CA TYR A 249 -0.89 -0.29 -25.65
C TYR A 249 -0.87 -1.80 -25.37
N GLU A 250 -0.16 -2.18 -24.32
CA GLU A 250 0.00 -3.59 -23.88
C GLU A 250 -1.01 -3.99 -22.80
N ALA A 251 -1.52 -3.01 -22.05
CA ALA A 251 -2.61 -3.19 -21.09
C ALA A 251 -3.35 -1.87 -20.91
N GLU A 252 -4.63 -1.92 -20.50
CA GLU A 252 -5.43 -0.73 -20.17
C GLU A 252 -6.34 -0.98 -18.97
N GLU A 253 -6.71 0.09 -18.26
CA GLU A 253 -7.77 0.05 -17.27
C GLU A 253 -9.07 -0.42 -17.90
N TYR A 254 -9.84 -1.24 -17.16
CA TYR A 254 -11.16 -1.65 -17.63
C TYR A 254 -12.05 -0.43 -17.87
N PHE A 255 -12.66 -0.40 -19.03
CA PHE A 255 -13.57 0.65 -19.45
C PHE A 255 -15.00 0.11 -19.52
N ALA A 256 -15.85 0.52 -18.57
CA ALA A 256 -17.21 0.02 -18.47
C ALA A 256 -18.12 0.51 -19.60
N ALA A 257 -19.12 -0.29 -19.96
CA ALA A 257 -20.14 0.14 -20.92
C ALA A 257 -20.83 1.42 -20.42
N GLY A 258 -20.90 2.43 -21.29
CA GLY A 258 -21.46 3.75 -20.95
C GLY A 258 -20.52 4.73 -20.25
N GLN A 259 -19.33 4.31 -19.87
CA GLN A 259 -18.31 5.20 -19.33
C GLN A 259 -17.85 6.20 -20.40
N LYS A 260 -17.61 7.45 -20.00
CA LYS A 260 -17.06 8.48 -20.90
C LYS A 260 -15.61 8.75 -20.50
N GLY A 261 -14.69 8.56 -21.45
CA GLY A 261 -13.25 8.73 -21.19
C GLY A 261 -12.75 10.17 -21.38
N SER A 262 -13.49 10.99 -22.15
CA SER A 262 -13.12 12.37 -22.46
C SER A 262 -14.36 13.19 -22.78
N SER A 263 -14.38 14.46 -22.38
CA SER A 263 -15.45 15.39 -22.74
C SER A 263 -15.34 15.89 -24.17
N ALA A 264 -14.14 15.86 -24.77
CA ALA A 264 -13.88 16.41 -26.11
C ALA A 264 -13.70 15.32 -27.19
N MET A 265 -13.10 14.19 -26.85
CA MET A 265 -12.76 13.12 -27.81
C MET A 265 -13.37 11.79 -27.35
N PRO A 266 -14.49 11.34 -27.96
CA PRO A 266 -15.24 10.17 -27.51
C PRO A 266 -14.46 8.85 -27.49
N HIS A 267 -13.45 8.72 -28.33
CA HIS A 267 -12.58 7.52 -28.43
C HIS A 267 -11.45 7.48 -27.40
N LYS A 268 -11.19 8.59 -26.68
CA LYS A 268 -10.05 8.72 -25.76
C LYS A 268 -10.36 8.05 -24.41
N ARG A 269 -9.64 6.99 -24.09
CA ARG A 269 -9.74 6.27 -22.82
C ARG A 269 -8.57 6.65 -21.93
N ASN A 270 -8.82 7.56 -20.98
CA ASN A 270 -7.77 8.00 -20.06
C ASN A 270 -7.63 7.03 -18.88
N PRO A 271 -6.40 6.78 -18.38
CA PRO A 271 -6.14 5.95 -17.20
C PRO A 271 -6.43 6.75 -15.90
N ILE A 272 -7.67 7.18 -15.71
CA ILE A 272 -8.06 8.10 -14.63
C ILE A 272 -7.99 7.48 -13.24
N LEU A 273 -8.14 6.15 -13.13
CA LEU A 273 -8.09 5.47 -11.84
C LEU A 273 -6.66 5.46 -11.32
N THR A 274 -5.69 5.09 -12.15
CA THR A 274 -4.27 5.07 -11.79
C THR A 274 -3.66 6.47 -11.69
N GLU A 275 -4.14 7.46 -12.47
CA GLU A 275 -3.80 8.88 -12.26
C GLU A 275 -4.24 9.36 -10.88
N ASN A 276 -5.46 9.03 -10.49
CA ASN A 276 -5.98 9.37 -9.17
C ASN A 276 -5.17 8.71 -8.03
N ILE A 277 -4.85 7.42 -8.15
CA ILE A 277 -3.98 6.70 -7.21
C ILE A 277 -2.64 7.43 -7.05
N THR A 278 -2.01 7.83 -8.17
CA THR A 278 -0.75 8.60 -8.15
C THR A 278 -0.88 9.92 -7.37
N GLY A 279 -2.00 10.62 -7.53
CA GLY A 279 -2.30 11.85 -6.79
C GLY A 279 -2.48 11.62 -5.29
N LEU A 280 -3.26 10.59 -4.92
CA LEU A 280 -3.55 10.26 -3.53
C LEU A 280 -2.31 9.81 -2.75
N ALA A 281 -1.41 9.07 -3.38
CA ALA A 281 -0.15 8.65 -2.77
C ALA A 281 0.72 9.85 -2.29
N ARG A 282 0.65 10.98 -2.99
CA ARG A 282 1.35 12.21 -2.58
C ARG A 282 0.82 12.75 -1.25
N MET A 283 -0.49 12.68 -1.05
CA MET A 283 -1.13 13.12 0.19
C MET A 283 -0.71 12.24 1.37
N ILE A 284 -0.73 10.91 1.19
CA ILE A 284 -0.32 9.99 2.26
C ILE A 284 1.14 10.23 2.66
N ARG A 285 2.05 10.45 1.70
CA ARG A 285 3.44 10.80 2.00
C ARG A 285 3.60 12.13 2.71
N ALA A 286 2.76 13.11 2.41
CA ALA A 286 2.81 14.43 3.04
C ALA A 286 2.52 14.35 4.55
N TYR A 287 1.72 13.40 5.00
CA TYR A 287 1.38 13.21 6.41
C TYR A 287 2.53 12.66 7.26
N VAL A 288 3.59 12.15 6.66
CA VAL A 288 4.79 11.69 7.38
C VAL A 288 5.47 12.83 8.12
N THR A 289 5.53 14.01 7.52
CA THR A 289 6.20 15.17 8.12
C THR A 289 5.56 15.57 9.47
N PRO A 290 4.26 15.92 9.56
CA PRO A 290 3.66 16.26 10.84
C PRO A 290 3.69 15.09 11.86
N ALA A 291 3.63 13.86 11.41
CA ALA A 291 3.74 12.70 12.30
C ALA A 291 5.14 12.57 12.94
N LEU A 292 6.21 12.86 12.18
CA LEU A 292 7.58 12.89 12.70
C LEU A 292 7.83 14.10 13.61
N GLU A 293 7.29 15.27 13.27
CA GLU A 293 7.43 16.48 14.08
C GLU A 293 6.73 16.34 15.43
N ASN A 294 5.66 15.58 15.53
CA ASN A 294 4.95 15.30 16.77
C ASN A 294 5.75 14.43 17.77
N VAL A 295 6.86 13.81 17.37
CA VAL A 295 7.70 13.02 18.29
C VAL A 295 8.35 13.91 19.33
N ALA A 296 8.73 15.14 18.96
CA ALA A 296 9.44 16.09 19.82
C ALA A 296 8.46 16.98 20.61
N LEU A 297 7.80 16.43 21.61
CA LEU A 297 6.96 17.19 22.54
C LEU A 297 7.79 17.76 23.71
N TRP A 298 7.30 18.83 24.33
CA TRP A 298 7.93 19.42 25.49
C TRP A 298 7.62 18.62 26.77
N HIS A 299 8.67 18.26 27.50
CA HIS A 299 8.57 17.59 28.81
C HIS A 299 7.69 16.33 28.71
N GLU A 300 6.77 16.15 29.63
CA GLU A 300 5.83 15.01 29.67
C GLU A 300 4.73 15.14 28.61
N ARG A 301 4.45 16.34 28.11
CA ARG A 301 3.58 16.62 26.97
C ARG A 301 3.38 18.13 26.78
N ASP A 302 3.32 18.58 25.52
CA ASP A 302 2.54 19.76 25.11
C ASP A 302 1.44 19.33 24.11
N ILE A 303 0.49 20.23 23.79
CA ILE A 303 -0.69 19.85 22.98
C ILE A 303 -0.51 20.09 21.46
N SER A 304 0.67 20.44 21.00
CA SER A 304 0.93 20.73 19.57
C SER A 304 0.57 19.58 18.63
N HIS A 305 0.77 18.33 19.09
CA HIS A 305 0.43 17.12 18.33
C HIS A 305 -1.07 17.01 18.01
N SER A 306 -1.93 17.42 18.93
CA SER A 306 -3.37 17.17 18.86
C SER A 306 -4.02 17.80 17.64
N SER A 307 -3.65 19.03 17.27
CA SER A 307 -4.20 19.72 16.11
C SER A 307 -3.83 19.02 14.80
N THR A 308 -2.60 18.54 14.66
CA THR A 308 -2.14 17.86 13.44
C THR A 308 -2.73 16.47 13.31
N GLU A 309 -2.84 15.72 14.42
CA GLU A 309 -3.39 14.36 14.45
C GLU A 309 -4.87 14.30 14.05
N ARG A 310 -5.65 15.32 14.37
CA ARG A 310 -7.05 15.46 13.96
C ARG A 310 -7.23 15.54 12.43
N PHE A 311 -6.20 15.96 11.69
CA PHE A 311 -6.19 15.99 10.22
C PHE A 311 -5.58 14.72 9.65
N TRP A 312 -4.32 14.44 9.97
CA TRP A 312 -3.58 13.44 9.22
C TRP A 312 -3.97 12.00 9.53
N LEU A 313 -4.35 11.66 10.77
CA LEU A 313 -4.72 10.28 11.12
C LEU A 313 -5.95 9.80 10.32
N PRO A 314 -7.12 10.45 10.42
CA PRO A 314 -8.29 10.01 9.66
C PRO A 314 -8.03 10.06 8.14
N ASP A 315 -7.40 11.13 7.65
CA ASP A 315 -7.17 11.29 6.23
C ASP A 315 -6.17 10.26 5.67
N ALA A 316 -5.13 9.89 6.43
CA ALA A 316 -4.19 8.85 6.03
C ALA A 316 -4.87 7.48 5.88
N PHE A 317 -5.68 7.08 6.85
CA PHE A 317 -6.40 5.80 6.79
C PHE A 317 -7.44 5.77 5.67
N ILE A 318 -8.30 6.80 5.60
CA ILE A 318 -9.39 6.88 4.61
C ILE A 318 -8.81 6.91 3.18
N THR A 319 -7.74 7.69 2.97
CA THR A 319 -7.11 7.79 1.65
C THR A 319 -6.40 6.49 1.26
N THR A 320 -5.73 5.81 2.21
CA THR A 320 -5.04 4.54 1.96
C THR A 320 -6.03 3.42 1.63
N ASP A 321 -7.10 3.28 2.39
CA ASP A 321 -8.18 2.32 2.15
C ASP A 321 -8.79 2.51 0.74
N PHE A 322 -9.16 3.74 0.41
CA PHE A 322 -9.72 4.06 -0.91
C PHE A 322 -8.74 3.75 -2.05
N MET A 323 -7.47 4.08 -1.88
CA MET A 323 -6.43 3.85 -2.86
C MET A 323 -6.19 2.35 -3.09
N LEU A 324 -6.13 1.54 -2.02
CA LEU A 324 -5.96 0.08 -2.09
C LEU A 324 -7.15 -0.58 -2.78
N HIS A 325 -8.37 -0.22 -2.39
CA HIS A 325 -9.58 -0.73 -3.02
C HIS A 325 -9.63 -0.41 -4.51
N ARG A 326 -9.26 0.81 -4.89
CA ARG A 326 -9.18 1.22 -6.29
C ARG A 326 -8.11 0.46 -7.05
N MET A 327 -6.90 0.27 -6.48
CA MET A 327 -5.84 -0.50 -7.11
C MET A 327 -6.21 -1.96 -7.28
N ASN A 328 -6.85 -2.55 -6.28
CA ASN A 328 -7.38 -3.91 -6.36
C ASN A 328 -8.36 -4.05 -7.54
N SER A 329 -9.29 -3.10 -7.69
CA SER A 329 -10.22 -3.08 -8.83
C SER A 329 -9.51 -2.95 -10.17
N VAL A 330 -8.49 -2.08 -10.28
CA VAL A 330 -7.68 -1.93 -11.49
C VAL A 330 -7.01 -3.23 -11.87
N ILE A 331 -6.32 -3.90 -10.94
CA ILE A 331 -5.59 -5.15 -11.22
C ILE A 331 -6.54 -6.28 -11.56
N ALA A 332 -7.63 -6.45 -10.78
CA ALA A 332 -8.60 -7.52 -11.00
C ALA A 332 -9.25 -7.46 -12.39
N ASN A 333 -9.47 -6.24 -12.91
CA ASN A 333 -10.18 -6.00 -14.16
C ASN A 333 -9.27 -5.49 -15.30
N LEU A 334 -7.95 -5.52 -15.13
CA LEU A 334 -7.00 -5.02 -16.13
C LEU A 334 -7.19 -5.75 -17.46
N THR A 335 -7.43 -5.02 -18.53
CA THR A 335 -7.46 -5.56 -19.89
C THR A 335 -6.03 -5.70 -20.40
N VAL A 336 -5.60 -6.92 -20.65
CA VAL A 336 -4.25 -7.24 -21.15
C VAL A 336 -4.33 -7.58 -22.63
N MET A 337 -3.38 -7.10 -23.44
CA MET A 337 -3.33 -7.29 -24.90
C MET A 337 -2.08 -8.09 -25.30
N PRO A 338 -2.08 -9.42 -25.21
CA PRO A 338 -0.91 -10.26 -25.51
C PRO A 338 -0.39 -10.08 -26.95
N GLU A 339 -1.27 -9.82 -27.89
CA GLU A 339 -0.91 -9.57 -29.29
C GLU A 339 -0.07 -8.28 -29.44
N ASN A 340 -0.44 -7.22 -28.73
CA ASN A 340 0.33 -5.98 -28.73
C ASN A 340 1.67 -6.16 -27.99
N MET A 341 1.70 -6.91 -26.90
CA MET A 341 2.95 -7.28 -26.22
C MET A 341 3.90 -8.00 -27.19
N MET A 342 3.42 -8.97 -27.94
CA MET A 342 4.20 -9.68 -28.95
C MET A 342 4.64 -8.77 -30.12
N LYS A 343 3.75 -7.90 -30.57
CA LYS A 343 4.08 -6.88 -31.60
C LYS A 343 5.24 -5.99 -31.14
N ASN A 344 5.15 -5.46 -29.91
CA ASN A 344 6.19 -4.60 -29.34
C ASN A 344 7.52 -5.37 -29.11
N LEU A 345 7.45 -6.64 -28.70
CA LEU A 345 8.61 -7.51 -28.54
C LEU A 345 9.38 -7.66 -29.87
N ASN A 346 8.67 -7.70 -30.99
CA ASN A 346 9.25 -7.83 -32.34
C ASN A 346 9.61 -6.48 -33.00
N LEU A 347 9.26 -5.33 -32.37
CA LEU A 347 9.43 -4.00 -32.94
C LEU A 347 10.88 -3.68 -33.37
N THR A 348 11.85 -4.24 -32.67
CA THR A 348 13.29 -4.03 -32.95
C THR A 348 13.88 -5.09 -33.88
N GLY A 349 13.07 -5.81 -34.66
CA GLY A 349 13.53 -6.75 -35.66
C GLY A 349 14.42 -7.87 -35.14
N GLY A 350 14.21 -8.32 -33.90
CA GLY A 350 14.95 -9.41 -33.26
C GLY A 350 16.16 -8.98 -32.44
N LEU A 351 16.44 -7.67 -32.25
CA LEU A 351 17.55 -7.21 -31.43
C LEU A 351 17.45 -7.64 -29.95
N VAL A 352 16.28 -8.01 -29.48
CA VAL A 352 16.02 -8.57 -28.14
C VAL A 352 16.80 -9.87 -27.89
N PHE A 353 17.29 -10.54 -28.95
CA PHE A 353 18.08 -11.77 -28.86
C PHE A 353 19.60 -11.51 -28.90
N SER A 354 20.06 -10.26 -29.02
CA SER A 354 21.47 -9.93 -29.26
C SER A 354 22.39 -10.45 -28.16
N GLN A 355 21.99 -10.39 -26.89
CA GLN A 355 22.81 -10.94 -25.79
C GLN A 355 22.91 -12.47 -25.88
N ARG A 356 21.87 -13.17 -26.31
CA ARG A 356 21.90 -14.61 -26.48
C ARG A 356 22.96 -15.03 -27.51
N VAL A 357 23.01 -14.32 -28.64
CA VAL A 357 24.04 -14.54 -29.67
C VAL A 357 25.43 -14.20 -29.14
N LEU A 358 25.56 -13.08 -28.43
CA LEU A 358 26.80 -12.64 -27.80
C LEU A 358 27.41 -13.72 -26.88
N LEU A 359 26.58 -14.40 -26.10
CA LEU A 359 26.99 -15.41 -25.14
C LEU A 359 27.37 -16.76 -25.77
N GLU A 360 26.92 -17.06 -26.97
CA GLU A 360 27.31 -18.31 -27.69
C GLU A 360 28.70 -18.24 -28.28
N LEU A 361 29.19 -17.07 -28.69
CA LEU A 361 30.50 -16.88 -29.33
C LEU A 361 31.69 -17.24 -28.42
N PRO A 362 31.76 -16.83 -27.15
CA PRO A 362 32.82 -17.27 -26.24
C PRO A 362 32.85 -18.78 -26.02
N LEU A 363 31.75 -19.48 -26.10
CA LEU A 363 31.67 -20.94 -26.00
C LEU A 363 32.37 -21.62 -27.19
N GLN A 364 32.57 -20.89 -28.29
CA GLN A 364 33.28 -21.32 -29.48
C GLN A 364 34.72 -20.77 -29.52
N GLY A 365 35.25 -20.21 -28.43
CA GLY A 365 36.62 -19.70 -28.33
C GLY A 365 36.83 -18.28 -28.87
N VAL A 366 35.76 -17.56 -29.23
CA VAL A 366 35.86 -16.15 -29.67
C VAL A 366 36.03 -15.25 -28.44
N SER A 367 36.99 -14.29 -28.54
CA SER A 367 37.18 -13.34 -27.44
C SER A 367 35.90 -12.51 -27.17
N ARG A 368 35.72 -12.07 -25.93
CA ARG A 368 34.55 -11.22 -25.57
C ARG A 368 34.51 -9.94 -26.41
N GLU A 369 35.65 -9.33 -26.70
CA GLU A 369 35.74 -8.11 -27.49
C GLU A 369 35.34 -8.33 -28.95
N ASP A 370 35.81 -9.41 -29.56
CA ASP A 370 35.50 -9.74 -30.96
C ASP A 370 34.01 -10.19 -31.08
N ALA A 371 33.52 -10.98 -30.12
CA ALA A 371 32.11 -11.31 -30.03
C ALA A 371 31.22 -10.06 -29.96
N TYR A 372 31.60 -9.08 -29.12
CA TYR A 372 30.89 -7.81 -29.02
C TYR A 372 30.92 -7.03 -30.35
N LYS A 373 32.05 -6.92 -31.01
CA LYS A 373 32.18 -6.24 -32.33
C LYS A 373 31.27 -6.89 -33.38
N ILE A 374 31.28 -8.22 -33.46
CA ILE A 374 30.43 -8.98 -34.42
C ILE A 374 28.96 -8.70 -34.19
N VAL A 375 28.53 -8.85 -32.94
CA VAL A 375 27.11 -8.64 -32.56
C VAL A 375 26.69 -7.18 -32.76
N GLN A 376 27.51 -6.22 -32.30
CA GLN A 376 27.20 -4.80 -32.38
C GLN A 376 27.10 -4.31 -33.84
N ARG A 377 28.03 -4.68 -34.72
CA ARG A 377 27.99 -4.24 -36.13
C ARG A 377 26.70 -4.69 -36.84
N ASN A 378 26.25 -5.92 -36.59
CA ASN A 378 25.01 -6.44 -37.16
C ASN A 378 23.78 -5.77 -36.52
N ALA A 379 23.79 -5.56 -35.21
CA ALA A 379 22.71 -4.86 -34.50
C ALA A 379 22.54 -3.41 -34.97
N MET A 380 23.64 -2.69 -35.18
CA MET A 380 23.61 -1.30 -35.64
C MET A 380 23.10 -1.16 -37.08
N LYS A 381 23.41 -2.12 -37.98
CA LYS A 381 22.82 -2.17 -39.32
C LYS A 381 21.30 -2.33 -39.25
N VAL A 382 20.82 -3.27 -38.44
CA VAL A 382 19.39 -3.50 -38.22
C VAL A 382 18.71 -2.22 -37.70
N TRP A 383 19.31 -1.57 -36.69
CA TRP A 383 18.76 -0.35 -36.11
C TRP A 383 18.64 0.79 -37.12
N GLN A 384 19.70 1.00 -37.96
CA GLN A 384 19.68 2.01 -39.00
C GLN A 384 18.59 1.76 -40.06
N GLU A 385 18.44 0.50 -40.51
CA GLU A 385 17.44 0.15 -41.51
C GLU A 385 15.99 0.28 -40.98
N ILE A 386 15.75 -0.09 -39.70
CA ILE A 386 14.43 0.12 -39.08
C ILE A 386 14.10 1.61 -39.03
N GLN A 387 15.07 2.47 -38.70
CA GLN A 387 14.88 3.92 -38.70
C GLN A 387 14.58 4.48 -40.11
N GLN A 388 15.02 3.80 -41.15
CA GLN A 388 14.72 4.14 -42.54
C GLN A 388 13.39 3.54 -43.05
N GLY A 389 12.64 2.85 -42.17
CA GLY A 389 11.33 2.28 -42.49
C GLY A 389 11.37 0.87 -43.09
N LYS A 390 12.52 0.18 -43.03
CA LYS A 390 12.58 -1.22 -43.50
C LYS A 390 11.76 -2.13 -42.59
N ALA A 391 11.13 -3.13 -43.21
CA ALA A 391 10.36 -4.13 -42.50
C ALA A 391 11.23 -4.93 -41.50
N THR A 392 10.70 -5.19 -40.32
CA THR A 392 11.39 -5.92 -39.24
C THR A 392 11.49 -7.44 -39.46
N THR A 393 10.72 -7.94 -40.43
CA THR A 393 10.69 -9.35 -40.84
C THR A 393 10.63 -9.47 -42.36
N ASN A 394 11.13 -10.58 -42.93
CA ASN A 394 10.95 -10.93 -44.33
C ASN A 394 9.62 -11.68 -44.55
N GLU A 395 9.36 -12.07 -45.82
CA GLU A 395 8.16 -12.83 -46.24
C GLU A 395 8.04 -14.21 -45.54
N LYS A 396 9.17 -14.77 -45.08
CA LYS A 396 9.24 -16.03 -44.33
C LYS A 396 9.03 -15.86 -42.82
N GLY A 397 8.79 -14.62 -42.35
CA GLY A 397 8.64 -14.30 -40.94
C GLY A 397 9.98 -14.26 -40.15
N GLU A 398 11.14 -14.34 -40.82
CA GLU A 398 12.43 -14.23 -40.17
C GLU A 398 12.73 -12.78 -39.83
N SER A 399 13.19 -12.54 -38.59
CA SER A 399 13.54 -11.19 -38.13
C SER A 399 14.74 -10.62 -38.91
N LEU A 400 14.76 -9.31 -39.07
CA LEU A 400 15.82 -8.61 -39.80
C LEU A 400 17.21 -8.90 -39.19
N TYR A 401 17.31 -8.99 -37.87
CA TYR A 401 18.57 -9.30 -37.18
C TYR A 401 19.04 -10.72 -37.49
N LEU A 402 18.16 -11.70 -37.52
CA LEU A 402 18.49 -13.07 -37.90
C LEU A 402 19.07 -13.13 -39.34
N GLN A 403 18.48 -12.40 -40.27
CA GLN A 403 18.93 -12.33 -41.65
C GLN A 403 20.38 -11.80 -41.74
N TYR A 404 20.70 -10.72 -41.00
CA TYR A 404 22.04 -10.16 -40.96
C TYR A 404 23.07 -11.11 -40.34
N LEU A 405 22.71 -11.79 -39.25
CA LEU A 405 23.59 -12.77 -38.63
C LEU A 405 23.85 -13.97 -39.53
N LEU A 406 22.87 -14.47 -40.26
CA LEU A 406 23.04 -15.55 -41.23
C LEU A 406 23.89 -15.16 -42.44
N ALA A 407 23.92 -13.90 -42.81
CA ALA A 407 24.73 -13.36 -43.88
C ALA A 407 26.16 -12.97 -43.44
N ASP A 408 26.47 -12.96 -42.15
CA ASP A 408 27.77 -12.56 -41.62
C ASP A 408 28.75 -13.72 -41.68
N GLU A 409 29.72 -13.68 -42.62
CA GLU A 409 30.71 -14.72 -42.84
C GLU A 409 31.61 -14.94 -41.64
N GLU A 410 31.96 -13.90 -40.88
CA GLU A 410 32.83 -14.03 -39.72
C GLU A 410 32.09 -14.74 -38.57
N LEU A 411 30.82 -14.39 -38.30
CA LEU A 411 29.99 -15.09 -37.35
C LEU A 411 29.83 -16.57 -37.73
N ARG A 412 29.59 -16.82 -39.03
CA ARG A 412 29.36 -18.18 -39.58
C ARG A 412 30.59 -19.08 -39.48
N LYS A 413 31.79 -18.55 -39.30
CA LYS A 413 33.00 -19.34 -38.99
C LYS A 413 32.96 -19.96 -37.60
N SER A 414 32.26 -19.29 -36.66
CA SER A 414 32.19 -19.72 -35.26
C SER A 414 30.86 -20.38 -34.89
N LEU A 415 29.75 -19.97 -35.50
CA LEU A 415 28.42 -20.51 -35.22
C LEU A 415 27.76 -21.05 -36.47
N SER A 416 27.21 -22.28 -36.38
CA SER A 416 26.39 -22.86 -37.44
C SER A 416 25.10 -22.10 -37.62
N GLU A 417 24.47 -22.20 -38.80
CA GLU A 417 23.15 -21.63 -39.05
C GLU A 417 22.09 -22.12 -38.05
N GLU A 418 22.12 -23.41 -37.75
CA GLU A 418 21.21 -24.02 -36.77
C GLU A 418 21.37 -23.36 -35.38
N LYS A 419 22.61 -23.17 -34.94
CA LYS A 419 22.89 -22.56 -33.63
C LYS A 419 22.51 -21.08 -33.58
N ILE A 420 22.66 -20.34 -34.67
CA ILE A 420 22.22 -18.95 -34.78
C ILE A 420 20.67 -18.91 -34.65
N ARG A 421 19.97 -19.79 -35.39
CA ARG A 421 18.50 -19.86 -35.32
C ARG A 421 17.96 -20.26 -33.93
N GLU A 422 18.68 -21.17 -33.24
CA GLU A 422 18.34 -21.58 -31.87
C GLU A 422 18.38 -20.37 -30.88
N CYS A 423 19.22 -19.38 -31.13
CA CYS A 423 19.31 -18.17 -30.32
C CYS A 423 18.00 -17.34 -30.35
N PHE A 424 17.17 -17.50 -31.36
CA PHE A 424 15.90 -16.78 -31.53
C PHE A 424 14.67 -17.51 -30.94
N ASN A 425 14.90 -18.42 -29.99
CA ASN A 425 13.83 -19.13 -29.30
C ASN A 425 13.47 -18.43 -27.98
N PHE A 426 12.20 -18.08 -27.81
CA PHE A 426 11.67 -17.47 -26.59
C PHE A 426 11.67 -18.42 -25.37
N ASP A 427 11.65 -19.73 -25.57
CA ASP A 427 11.68 -20.72 -24.48
C ASP A 427 12.93 -20.60 -23.62
N TYR A 428 14.03 -20.10 -24.18
CA TYR A 428 15.24 -19.81 -23.43
C TYR A 428 15.01 -18.80 -22.31
N TYR A 429 14.15 -17.82 -22.52
CA TYR A 429 13.86 -16.75 -21.58
C TYR A 429 12.79 -17.14 -20.57
N THR A 430 11.99 -18.16 -20.86
CA THR A 430 10.90 -18.62 -19.97
C THR A 430 11.26 -19.85 -19.14
N LYS A 431 12.41 -20.50 -19.39
CA LYS A 431 12.84 -21.76 -18.75
C LYS A 431 12.86 -21.74 -17.21
N ASN A 432 13.02 -20.57 -16.60
CA ASN A 432 13.07 -20.41 -15.14
C ASN A 432 11.77 -19.84 -14.55
N VAL A 433 10.77 -19.51 -15.36
CA VAL A 433 9.51 -18.89 -14.90
C VAL A 433 8.86 -19.76 -13.82
N GLU A 434 8.75 -21.08 -14.05
CA GLU A 434 8.17 -22.01 -13.08
C GLU A 434 8.88 -21.98 -11.73
N LYS A 435 10.21 -21.99 -11.75
CA LYS A 435 11.03 -21.98 -10.54
C LYS A 435 10.87 -20.66 -9.76
N ILE A 436 10.77 -19.53 -10.49
CA ILE A 436 10.55 -18.21 -9.87
C ILE A 436 9.17 -18.15 -9.26
N PHE A 437 8.12 -18.63 -9.96
CA PHE A 437 6.77 -18.68 -9.45
C PHE A 437 6.67 -19.52 -8.18
N ASN A 438 7.29 -20.70 -8.16
CA ASN A 438 7.32 -21.55 -6.97
C ASN A 438 8.03 -20.88 -5.78
N ARG A 439 9.06 -20.05 -6.03
CA ARG A 439 9.74 -19.29 -4.98
C ARG A 439 8.88 -18.17 -4.39
N VAL A 440 8.06 -17.53 -5.22
CA VAL A 440 7.27 -16.35 -4.84
C VAL A 440 5.94 -16.73 -4.19
N PHE A 441 5.24 -17.73 -4.72
CA PHE A 441 3.86 -18.06 -4.37
C PHE A 441 3.69 -19.25 -3.42
N ASN A 442 4.76 -20.00 -3.17
CA ASN A 442 4.83 -21.07 -2.15
C ASN A 442 5.72 -20.61 -0.99
#